data_3ce080190c5f52cc3e5e5f34805f2b29
#
_entry.id   3ce080190c5f52cc3e5e5f34805f2b29
#
_cell.length_a   1.000
_cell.length_b   1.000
_cell.length_c   1.000
_cell.angle_alpha   90.00
_cell.angle_beta   90.00
_cell.angle_gamma   90.00
#
_symmetry.space_group_name_H-M   'P 1'
#
loop_
_entity.id
_entity.type
_entity.pdbx_description
1 polymer ?
#
loop_
_entity_poly.entity_id
_entity_poly.type
_entity_poly.pdbx_seq_one_letter_code
_entity_poly.pdbx_strand_id
1 'polypeptide(L)'
;MKRIGVRGRYIIKKPDEVIEDSYVIVEGSTISGITQDLPDDIEDVIGDPHDIVMPGLINTHTHAAMTLFRGIADDLPLMTWLKEHIFPMETRFVDKEFVYMGSLLAAWEMIRTGTTGFCDGYFFEDQVARAAKDAGIRAWVGEGILDFPTPSIPDPDEAILKTREFIERWTDDPLVTPTVFPHAVYTCSPERLKRAYSLAEDHDLVFQIHLSETASEVDQVKSKYKMSPVALMDSVGCLSERTLAAHCVV
;
A
#
# COMPACT_ATOMS: atom_id res chain seq x y z
N MET A 1 1.93 13.21 -27.85
CA MET A 1 2.29 13.08 -26.41
C MET A 1 3.73 13.55 -26.25
N LYS A 2 4.05 14.18 -25.12
CA LYS A 2 5.43 14.59 -24.86
C LYS A 2 6.31 13.35 -24.69
N ARG A 3 7.45 13.33 -25.37
CA ARG A 3 8.49 12.31 -25.25
C ARG A 3 9.66 12.88 -24.47
N ILE A 4 10.21 12.12 -23.55
CA ILE A 4 11.41 12.49 -22.79
C ILE A 4 12.41 11.34 -22.80
N GLY A 5 13.71 11.68 -22.77
CA GLY A 5 14.80 10.74 -22.58
C GLY A 5 15.31 10.78 -21.15
N VAL A 6 15.40 9.65 -20.48
CA VAL A 6 16.05 9.54 -19.16
C VAL A 6 17.41 8.89 -19.36
N ARG A 7 18.49 9.67 -19.20
CA ARG A 7 19.86 9.23 -19.43
C ARG A 7 20.45 8.58 -18.19
N GLY A 8 21.18 7.49 -18.40
CA GLY A 8 22.02 6.90 -17.36
C GLY A 8 23.23 6.18 -17.93
N ARG A 9 24.30 6.13 -17.12
CA ARG A 9 25.45 5.26 -17.41
C ARG A 9 25.06 3.80 -17.33
N TYR A 10 24.25 3.45 -16.34
CA TYR A 10 23.73 2.11 -16.15
C TYR A 10 22.20 2.18 -16.05
N ILE A 11 21.53 1.44 -16.93
CA ILE A 11 20.08 1.24 -16.85
C ILE A 11 19.84 -0.17 -16.36
N ILE A 12 19.40 -0.29 -15.12
CA ILE A 12 19.06 -1.57 -14.50
C ILE A 12 17.60 -1.89 -14.86
N LYS A 13 17.40 -2.71 -15.88
CA LYS A 13 16.07 -3.10 -16.34
C LYS A 13 15.46 -4.16 -15.42
N LYS A 14 16.28 -5.11 -14.96
CA LYS A 14 16.00 -6.16 -13.99
C LYS A 14 17.32 -6.64 -13.35
N PRO A 15 17.29 -7.46 -12.27
CA PRO A 15 18.51 -7.83 -11.52
C PRO A 15 19.66 -8.39 -12.36
N ASP A 16 19.37 -9.05 -13.45
CA ASP A 16 20.33 -9.72 -14.34
C ASP A 16 20.49 -9.03 -15.71
N GLU A 17 19.90 -7.85 -15.90
CA GLU A 17 19.95 -7.10 -17.17
C GLU A 17 20.28 -5.63 -16.93
N VAL A 18 21.54 -5.28 -17.21
CA VAL A 18 22.07 -3.91 -17.12
C VAL A 18 22.50 -3.46 -18.52
N ILE A 19 22.04 -2.29 -18.93
CA ILE A 19 22.38 -1.69 -20.22
C ILE A 19 23.24 -0.45 -19.93
N GLU A 20 24.37 -0.31 -20.63
CA GLU A 20 25.30 0.80 -20.42
C GLU A 20 25.04 1.95 -21.40
N ASP A 21 25.38 3.18 -20.97
CA ASP A 21 25.41 4.40 -21.75
C ASP A 21 24.20 4.60 -22.66
N SER A 22 23.00 4.56 -22.07
CA SER A 22 21.73 4.54 -22.80
C SER A 22 20.70 5.51 -22.26
N TYR A 23 19.59 5.63 -22.97
CA TYR A 23 18.41 6.41 -22.63
C TYR A 23 17.18 5.52 -22.48
N VAL A 24 16.41 5.71 -21.41
CA VAL A 24 15.03 5.22 -21.32
C VAL A 24 14.12 6.24 -21.96
N ILE A 25 13.38 5.84 -22.97
CA ILE A 25 12.44 6.71 -23.69
C ILE A 25 11.05 6.55 -23.08
N VAL A 26 10.50 7.67 -22.63
CA VAL A 26 9.17 7.73 -22.02
C VAL A 26 8.23 8.55 -22.90
N GLU A 27 7.06 8.00 -23.21
CA GLU A 27 5.97 8.63 -23.96
C GLU A 27 4.72 8.72 -23.06
N GLY A 28 4.42 9.92 -22.59
CA GLY A 28 3.36 10.13 -21.62
C GLY A 28 3.65 9.39 -20.31
N SER A 29 2.91 8.32 -20.01
CA SER A 29 3.07 7.48 -18.80
C SER A 29 3.74 6.13 -19.07
N THR A 30 4.23 5.89 -20.29
CA THR A 30 4.73 4.57 -20.71
C THR A 30 6.19 4.64 -21.12
N ILE A 31 6.98 3.64 -20.75
CA ILE A 31 8.33 3.44 -21.31
C ILE A 31 8.16 2.81 -22.68
N SER A 32 8.57 3.53 -23.75
CA SER A 32 8.48 3.05 -25.12
C SER A 32 9.71 2.26 -25.58
N GLY A 33 10.86 2.45 -24.91
CA GLY A 33 12.07 1.70 -25.24
C GLY A 33 13.30 2.14 -24.46
N ILE A 34 14.41 1.43 -24.72
CA ILE A 34 15.76 1.80 -24.26
C ILE A 34 16.65 1.80 -25.49
N THR A 35 17.44 2.87 -25.66
CA THR A 35 18.32 3.06 -26.83
C THR A 35 19.63 3.74 -26.46
N GLN A 36 20.70 3.45 -27.17
CA GLN A 36 22.00 4.12 -26.98
C GLN A 36 22.01 5.51 -27.63
N ASP A 37 21.33 5.66 -28.77
CA ASP A 37 21.23 6.92 -29.46
C ASP A 37 19.92 7.64 -29.10
N LEU A 38 20.02 8.93 -28.74
CA LEU A 38 18.84 9.74 -28.45
C LEU A 38 18.10 10.03 -29.77
N PRO A 39 16.80 9.68 -29.89
CA PRO A 39 16.03 10.04 -31.08
C PRO A 39 15.96 11.56 -31.30
N ASP A 40 16.04 12.02 -32.56
CA ASP A 40 16.09 13.43 -32.95
C ASP A 40 14.85 14.25 -32.53
N ASP A 41 13.75 13.59 -32.28
CA ASP A 41 12.47 14.18 -31.86
C ASP A 41 12.32 14.33 -30.34
N ILE A 42 13.37 14.02 -29.56
CA ILE A 42 13.39 14.19 -28.10
C ILE A 42 14.23 15.41 -27.74
N GLU A 43 13.55 16.46 -27.27
CA GLU A 43 14.18 17.70 -26.83
C GLU A 43 14.51 17.72 -25.34
N ASP A 44 13.72 17.01 -24.51
CA ASP A 44 13.88 16.98 -23.05
C ASP A 44 14.62 15.71 -22.60
N VAL A 45 15.80 15.92 -22.00
CA VAL A 45 16.58 14.85 -21.40
C VAL A 45 16.70 15.10 -19.89
N ILE A 46 16.40 14.06 -19.10
CA ILE A 46 16.57 14.04 -17.64
C ILE A 46 17.72 13.10 -17.31
N GLY A 47 18.45 13.38 -16.25
CA GLY A 47 19.55 12.56 -15.77
C GLY A 47 20.91 12.98 -16.36
N ASP A 48 21.96 12.38 -15.81
CA ASP A 48 23.38 12.69 -16.12
C ASP A 48 24.06 11.42 -16.67
N PRO A 49 25.13 11.57 -17.51
CA PRO A 49 25.91 10.43 -18.02
C PRO A 49 26.55 9.55 -16.93
N HIS A 50 26.51 9.96 -15.67
CA HIS A 50 27.03 9.18 -14.53
C HIS A 50 25.95 8.56 -13.66
N ASP A 51 24.66 8.85 -13.96
CA ASP A 51 23.54 8.33 -13.17
C ASP A 51 23.28 6.84 -13.41
N ILE A 52 22.64 6.23 -12.42
CA ILE A 52 22.05 4.90 -12.52
C ILE A 52 20.53 5.07 -12.63
N VAL A 53 19.95 4.56 -13.70
CA VAL A 53 18.51 4.54 -13.91
C VAL A 53 18.00 3.14 -13.55
N MET A 54 17.01 3.07 -12.69
CA MET A 54 16.41 1.82 -12.24
C MET A 54 14.90 1.99 -12.04
N PRO A 55 14.12 0.89 -12.02
CA PRO A 55 12.72 0.96 -11.62
C PRO A 55 12.57 1.62 -10.25
N GLY A 56 11.56 2.46 -10.09
CA GLY A 56 11.26 3.07 -8.81
C GLY A 56 10.91 2.03 -7.75
N LEU A 57 11.21 2.33 -6.49
CA LEU A 57 10.86 1.47 -5.37
C LEU A 57 9.34 1.45 -5.18
N ILE A 58 8.81 0.30 -4.77
CA ILE A 58 7.41 0.16 -4.36
C ILE A 58 7.39 -0.22 -2.88
N ASN A 59 6.73 0.60 -2.07
CA ASN A 59 6.49 0.29 -0.67
C ASN A 59 5.21 -0.53 -0.55
N THR A 60 5.33 -1.80 -0.24
CA THR A 60 4.20 -2.75 -0.26
C THR A 60 3.38 -2.78 1.02
N HIS A 61 3.73 -1.98 2.04
CA HIS A 61 2.95 -1.87 3.26
C HIS A 61 3.18 -0.55 3.97
N THR A 62 2.10 0.23 4.15
CA THR A 62 2.10 1.48 4.92
C THR A 62 0.79 1.69 5.67
N HIS A 63 0.88 2.57 6.68
CA HIS A 63 -0.19 3.34 7.26
C HIS A 63 0.21 4.81 7.12
N ALA A 64 0.14 5.33 5.90
CA ALA A 64 0.79 6.57 5.48
C ALA A 64 0.45 7.77 6.40
N ALA A 65 -0.80 7.89 6.82
CA ALA A 65 -1.24 8.96 7.72
C ALA A 65 -0.53 8.96 9.08
N MET A 66 -0.09 7.79 9.56
CA MET A 66 0.61 7.64 10.84
C MET A 66 2.00 8.29 10.86
N THR A 67 2.49 8.79 9.74
CA THR A 67 3.68 9.66 9.70
C THR A 67 3.60 10.81 10.69
N LEU A 68 2.41 11.34 10.97
CA LEU A 68 2.17 12.37 11.97
C LEU A 68 2.30 11.87 13.42
N PHE A 69 2.28 10.56 13.65
CA PHE A 69 2.49 9.94 14.96
C PHE A 69 3.94 9.51 15.20
N ARG A 70 4.85 9.80 14.28
CA ARG A 70 6.27 9.43 14.42
C ARG A 70 6.87 9.97 15.71
N GLY A 71 7.52 9.09 16.48
CA GLY A 71 8.20 9.45 17.74
C GLY A 71 7.28 9.62 18.95
N ILE A 72 5.99 9.29 18.86
CA ILE A 72 5.07 9.39 20.00
C ILE A 72 5.44 8.37 21.08
N ALA A 73 5.81 7.15 20.68
CA ALA A 73 6.24 6.10 21.58
C ALA A 73 7.13 5.10 20.82
N ASP A 74 8.35 4.93 21.26
CA ASP A 74 9.36 4.07 20.64
C ASP A 74 9.71 2.90 21.58
N ASP A 75 10.28 1.83 21.03
CA ASP A 75 10.85 0.68 21.75
C ASP A 75 9.88 -0.05 22.70
N LEU A 76 8.60 -0.11 22.35
CA LEU A 76 7.56 -0.79 23.12
C LEU A 76 7.09 -2.07 22.43
N PRO A 77 6.64 -3.11 23.21
CA PRO A 77 5.92 -4.24 22.64
C PRO A 77 4.67 -3.75 21.88
N LEU A 78 4.37 -4.37 20.73
CA LEU A 78 3.29 -3.95 19.83
C LEU A 78 1.96 -3.67 20.55
N MET A 79 1.52 -4.59 21.41
CA MET A 79 0.21 -4.43 22.07
C MET A 79 0.18 -3.31 23.11
N THR A 80 1.32 -3.02 23.77
CA THR A 80 1.47 -1.85 24.65
C THR A 80 1.45 -0.57 23.83
N TRP A 81 2.24 -0.53 22.75
CA TRP A 81 2.28 0.59 21.83
C TRP A 81 0.90 0.91 21.25
N LEU A 82 0.18 -0.10 20.76
CA LEU A 82 -1.17 0.09 20.21
C LEU A 82 -2.16 0.58 21.28
N LYS A 83 -2.30 -0.15 22.40
CA LYS A 83 -3.38 0.10 23.35
C LYS A 83 -3.18 1.35 24.21
N GLU A 84 -1.92 1.65 24.59
CA GLU A 84 -1.62 2.73 25.54
C GLU A 84 -1.27 4.05 24.83
N HIS A 85 -0.83 3.96 23.56
CA HIS A 85 -0.38 5.16 22.83
C HIS A 85 -1.18 5.38 21.54
N ILE A 86 -1.20 4.43 20.60
CA ILE A 86 -1.75 4.67 19.25
C ILE A 86 -3.28 4.77 19.27
N PHE A 87 -4.01 3.80 19.80
CA PHE A 87 -5.46 3.83 19.79
C PHE A 87 -6.05 5.06 20.50
N PRO A 88 -5.53 5.54 21.66
CA PRO A 88 -5.95 6.80 22.24
C PRO A 88 -5.69 8.01 21.34
N MET A 89 -4.55 8.03 20.64
CA MET A 89 -4.22 9.12 19.72
C MET A 89 -5.08 9.07 18.46
N GLU A 90 -5.31 7.89 17.90
CA GLU A 90 -6.21 7.70 16.77
C GLU A 90 -7.62 8.17 17.09
N THR A 91 -8.17 7.76 18.23
CA THR A 91 -9.50 8.19 18.68
C THR A 91 -9.61 9.71 18.83
N ARG A 92 -8.51 10.38 19.19
CA ARG A 92 -8.49 11.82 19.45
C ARG A 92 -8.24 12.66 18.20
N PHE A 93 -7.40 12.20 17.29
CA PHE A 93 -6.84 13.04 16.23
C PHE A 93 -7.15 12.56 14.81
N VAL A 94 -7.46 11.26 14.62
CA VAL A 94 -7.64 10.73 13.27
C VAL A 94 -9.01 11.12 12.74
N ASP A 95 -8.98 12.05 11.81
CA ASP A 95 -10.09 12.49 10.99
C ASP A 95 -9.64 12.61 9.52
N LYS A 96 -10.51 13.10 8.67
CA LYS A 96 -10.24 13.26 7.24
C LYS A 96 -9.07 14.20 6.95
N GLU A 97 -8.92 15.27 7.69
CA GLU A 97 -7.85 16.26 7.52
C GLU A 97 -6.51 15.68 7.97
N PHE A 98 -6.49 15.05 9.14
CA PHE A 98 -5.31 14.34 9.65
C PHE A 98 -4.79 13.31 8.64
N VAL A 99 -5.69 12.46 8.11
CA VAL A 99 -5.31 11.42 7.15
C VAL A 99 -4.78 12.01 5.85
N TYR A 100 -5.44 13.03 5.31
CA TYR A 100 -4.97 13.71 4.11
C TYR A 100 -3.56 14.32 4.30
N MET A 101 -3.37 15.09 5.36
CA MET A 101 -2.08 15.78 5.61
C MET A 101 -0.95 14.81 5.92
N GLY A 102 -1.21 13.78 6.74
CA GLY A 102 -0.21 12.76 7.06
C GLY A 102 0.21 11.95 5.83
N SER A 103 -0.77 11.58 5.01
CA SER A 103 -0.51 10.85 3.75
C SER A 103 0.23 11.70 2.73
N LEU A 104 -0.07 13.00 2.66
CA LEU A 104 0.66 13.93 1.77
C LEU A 104 2.12 14.07 2.21
N LEU A 105 2.39 14.16 3.51
CA LEU A 105 3.75 14.17 4.07
C LEU A 105 4.47 12.85 3.75
N ALA A 106 3.83 11.71 3.97
CA ALA A 106 4.39 10.40 3.65
C ALA A 106 4.71 10.26 2.15
N ALA A 107 3.80 10.69 1.27
CA ALA A 107 4.01 10.68 -0.18
C ALA A 107 5.21 11.55 -0.59
N TRP A 108 5.36 12.72 0.01
CA TRP A 108 6.52 13.59 -0.22
C TRP A 108 7.84 12.93 0.20
N GLU A 109 7.88 12.27 1.36
CA GLU A 109 9.06 11.54 1.82
C GLU A 109 9.38 10.36 0.90
N MET A 110 8.36 9.59 0.48
CA MET A 110 8.49 8.47 -0.44
C MET A 110 9.08 8.90 -1.78
N ILE A 111 8.55 9.96 -2.39
CA ILE A 111 9.05 10.49 -3.67
C ILE A 111 10.53 10.91 -3.53
N ARG A 112 10.89 11.60 -2.46
CA ARG A 112 12.25 12.05 -2.21
C ARG A 112 13.25 10.92 -1.99
N THR A 113 12.79 9.75 -1.60
CA THR A 113 13.63 8.56 -1.36
C THR A 113 13.55 7.52 -2.49
N GLY A 114 12.90 7.86 -3.62
CA GLY A 114 12.84 7.04 -4.81
C GLY A 114 11.70 6.02 -4.84
N THR A 115 10.75 6.11 -3.92
CA THR A 115 9.52 5.33 -3.95
C THR A 115 8.54 5.95 -4.94
N THR A 116 8.04 5.16 -5.88
CA THR A 116 7.15 5.58 -6.97
C THR A 116 5.74 5.04 -6.86
N GLY A 117 5.52 4.17 -5.89
CA GLY A 117 4.20 3.62 -5.56
C GLY A 117 4.19 3.00 -4.17
N PHE A 118 3.03 2.99 -3.52
CA PHE A 118 2.88 2.41 -2.19
C PHE A 118 1.54 1.70 -2.01
N CYS A 119 1.52 0.69 -1.14
CA CYS A 119 0.30 0.08 -0.65
C CYS A 119 -0.04 0.65 0.73
N ASP A 120 -1.27 1.11 0.90
CA ASP A 120 -1.76 1.61 2.18
C ASP A 120 -3.02 0.88 2.63
N GLY A 121 -3.18 0.77 3.93
CA GLY A 121 -4.38 0.27 4.55
C GLY A 121 -4.57 0.92 5.91
N TYR A 122 -5.58 1.76 6.05
CA TYR A 122 -5.83 2.51 7.27
C TYR A 122 -7.31 2.92 7.37
N PHE A 123 -7.58 4.15 7.80
CA PHE A 123 -8.90 4.75 7.94
C PHE A 123 -9.04 5.97 7.04
N PHE A 124 -10.27 6.29 6.59
CA PHE A 124 -10.53 7.40 5.67
C PHE A 124 -9.69 7.34 4.38
N GLU A 125 -9.57 6.19 3.78
CA GLU A 125 -8.71 5.92 2.63
C GLU A 125 -9.03 6.77 1.37
N ASP A 126 -10.21 7.35 1.28
CA ASP A 126 -10.49 8.41 0.30
C ASP A 126 -9.51 9.59 0.41
N GLN A 127 -9.00 9.86 1.62
CA GLN A 127 -8.07 10.96 1.83
C GLN A 127 -6.64 10.57 1.48
N VAL A 128 -6.26 9.31 1.71
CA VAL A 128 -4.99 8.74 1.22
C VAL A 128 -4.96 8.76 -0.31
N ALA A 129 -6.03 8.32 -0.94
CA ALA A 129 -6.19 8.34 -2.39
C ALA A 129 -6.06 9.76 -2.98
N ARG A 130 -6.71 10.75 -2.36
CA ARG A 130 -6.58 12.16 -2.76
C ARG A 130 -5.16 12.68 -2.58
N ALA A 131 -4.51 12.40 -1.44
CA ALA A 131 -3.14 12.82 -1.17
C ALA A 131 -2.16 12.21 -2.18
N ALA A 132 -2.33 10.93 -2.53
CA ALA A 132 -1.53 10.27 -3.56
C ALA A 132 -1.67 10.95 -4.93
N LYS A 133 -2.90 11.31 -5.33
CA LYS A 133 -3.15 12.06 -6.58
C LYS A 133 -2.50 13.43 -6.55
N ASP A 134 -2.69 14.19 -5.49
CA ASP A 134 -2.15 15.54 -5.37
C ASP A 134 -0.61 15.54 -5.34
N ALA A 135 0.00 14.48 -4.78
CA ALA A 135 1.44 14.26 -4.82
C ALA A 135 1.95 13.69 -6.17
N GLY A 136 1.08 13.11 -6.99
CA GLY A 136 1.45 12.49 -8.25
C GLY A 136 2.14 11.12 -8.11
N ILE A 137 1.88 10.37 -7.04
CA ILE A 137 2.44 9.03 -6.77
C ILE A 137 1.36 7.95 -6.93
N ARG A 138 1.73 6.75 -7.38
CA ARG A 138 0.82 5.62 -7.46
C ARG A 138 0.52 5.07 -6.07
N ALA A 139 -0.74 4.68 -5.83
CA ALA A 139 -1.14 4.10 -4.56
C ALA A 139 -2.15 2.95 -4.75
N TRP A 140 -1.93 1.88 -4.00
CA TRP A 140 -2.85 0.77 -3.81
C TRP A 140 -3.43 0.89 -2.40
N VAL A 141 -4.70 1.29 -2.30
CA VAL A 141 -5.30 1.74 -1.04
C VAL A 141 -6.53 0.95 -0.68
N GLY A 142 -6.65 0.59 0.59
CA GLY A 142 -7.76 -0.22 1.10
C GLY A 142 -8.25 0.23 2.47
N GLU A 143 -9.55 0.54 2.56
CA GLU A 143 -10.21 0.87 3.82
C GLU A 143 -10.15 -0.31 4.81
N GLY A 144 -9.78 -0.03 6.06
CA GLY A 144 -9.62 -1.02 7.10
C GLY A 144 -10.93 -1.73 7.47
N ILE A 145 -10.98 -3.05 7.24
CA ILE A 145 -12.11 -3.90 7.64
C ILE A 145 -11.77 -4.58 8.96
N LEU A 146 -12.58 -4.34 10.00
CA LEU A 146 -12.42 -4.94 11.33
C LEU A 146 -13.78 -5.42 11.87
N ASP A 147 -13.77 -6.28 12.90
CA ASP A 147 -15.00 -6.75 13.59
C ASP A 147 -15.47 -5.79 14.69
N PHE A 148 -14.87 -4.60 14.80
CA PHE A 148 -15.24 -3.58 15.77
C PHE A 148 -15.19 -2.17 15.15
N PRO A 149 -15.82 -1.16 15.78
CA PRO A 149 -15.87 0.21 15.26
C PRO A 149 -14.50 0.80 14.99
N THR A 150 -14.38 1.54 13.89
CA THR A 150 -13.19 2.32 13.52
C THR A 150 -13.55 3.79 13.38
N PRO A 151 -12.57 4.71 13.32
CA PRO A 151 -12.84 6.13 13.10
C PRO A 151 -13.63 6.42 11.82
N SER A 152 -13.42 5.66 10.76
CA SER A 152 -14.08 5.85 9.46
C SER A 152 -15.34 4.99 9.29
N ILE A 153 -15.45 3.87 9.99
CA ILE A 153 -16.58 2.93 9.91
C ILE A 153 -17.07 2.60 11.32
N PRO A 154 -17.98 3.41 11.87
CA PRO A 154 -18.53 3.20 13.23
C PRO A 154 -19.35 1.92 13.39
N ASP A 155 -20.00 1.45 12.32
CA ASP A 155 -20.69 0.17 12.31
C ASP A 155 -19.88 -0.86 11.50
N PRO A 156 -19.24 -1.84 12.17
CA PRO A 156 -18.41 -2.83 11.47
C PRO A 156 -19.21 -3.70 10.47
N ASP A 157 -20.52 -3.79 10.58
CA ASP A 157 -21.32 -4.56 9.62
C ASP A 157 -21.46 -3.84 8.27
N GLU A 158 -21.23 -2.53 8.23
CA GLU A 158 -21.15 -1.75 7.00
C GLU A 158 -19.78 -1.86 6.27
N ALA A 159 -18.74 -2.44 6.89
CA ALA A 159 -17.37 -2.39 6.37
C ALA A 159 -17.25 -2.93 4.94
N ILE A 160 -17.88 -4.05 4.62
CA ILE A 160 -17.87 -4.62 3.24
C ILE A 160 -18.57 -3.69 2.25
N LEU A 161 -19.69 -3.09 2.65
CA LEU A 161 -20.42 -2.13 1.81
C LEU A 161 -19.58 -0.88 1.55
N LYS A 162 -18.96 -0.32 2.59
CA LYS A 162 -18.09 0.87 2.47
C LYS A 162 -16.86 0.60 1.61
N THR A 163 -16.27 -0.58 1.72
CA THR A 163 -15.18 -1.00 0.84
C THR A 163 -15.64 -1.09 -0.61
N ARG A 164 -16.83 -1.63 -0.88
CA ARG A 164 -17.40 -1.66 -2.24
C ARG A 164 -17.62 -0.25 -2.79
N GLU A 165 -18.21 0.67 -2.01
CA GLU A 165 -18.40 2.07 -2.40
C GLU A 165 -17.07 2.77 -2.71
N PHE A 166 -16.01 2.44 -1.96
CA PHE A 166 -14.66 2.93 -2.19
C PHE A 166 -14.08 2.39 -3.52
N ILE A 167 -14.21 1.08 -3.77
CA ILE A 167 -13.79 0.44 -5.02
C ILE A 167 -14.47 1.11 -6.23
N GLU A 168 -15.79 1.24 -6.20
CA GLU A 168 -16.57 1.86 -7.28
C GLU A 168 -16.14 3.30 -7.59
N ARG A 169 -15.70 4.03 -6.57
CA ARG A 169 -15.24 5.42 -6.70
C ARG A 169 -13.88 5.55 -7.37
N TRP A 170 -12.96 4.62 -7.12
CA TRP A 170 -11.57 4.75 -7.50
C TRP A 170 -11.10 3.79 -8.60
N THR A 171 -11.94 2.87 -9.06
CA THR A 171 -11.56 1.83 -10.04
C THR A 171 -10.96 2.37 -11.34
N ASP A 172 -11.41 3.54 -11.80
CA ASP A 172 -10.96 4.12 -13.07
C ASP A 172 -9.87 5.20 -12.91
N ASP A 173 -9.32 5.38 -11.71
CA ASP A 173 -8.30 6.40 -11.47
C ASP A 173 -6.91 5.93 -11.96
N PRO A 174 -6.16 6.78 -12.69
CA PRO A 174 -4.89 6.37 -13.27
C PRO A 174 -3.74 6.22 -12.26
N LEU A 175 -3.87 6.76 -11.05
CA LEU A 175 -2.85 6.70 -10.00
C LEU A 175 -3.27 5.88 -8.79
N VAL A 176 -4.58 5.72 -8.56
CA VAL A 176 -5.12 5.02 -7.40
C VAL A 176 -5.76 3.72 -7.83
N THR A 177 -5.31 2.62 -7.24
CA THR A 177 -5.90 1.30 -7.39
C THR A 177 -6.50 0.88 -6.06
N PRO A 178 -7.83 0.66 -5.97
CA PRO A 178 -8.44 0.11 -4.78
C PRO A 178 -7.88 -1.27 -4.42
N THR A 179 -7.87 -1.56 -3.14
CA THR A 179 -7.58 -2.90 -2.61
C THR A 179 -8.61 -3.26 -1.54
N VAL A 180 -8.65 -4.52 -1.12
CA VAL A 180 -9.48 -4.96 0.00
C VAL A 180 -8.58 -5.27 1.17
N PHE A 181 -8.77 -4.57 2.30
CA PHE A 181 -7.87 -4.63 3.45
C PHE A 181 -8.59 -5.06 4.74
N PRO A 182 -8.89 -6.37 4.94
CA PRO A 182 -9.16 -6.87 6.29
C PRO A 182 -7.88 -6.80 7.12
N HIS A 183 -7.97 -6.19 8.29
CA HIS A 183 -6.81 -5.81 9.09
C HIS A 183 -5.91 -7.00 9.43
N ALA A 184 -6.44 -8.01 10.11
CA ALA A 184 -5.70 -9.21 10.53
C ALA A 184 -6.64 -10.36 10.91
N VAL A 185 -6.12 -11.58 10.99
CA VAL A 185 -6.89 -12.77 11.37
C VAL A 185 -7.36 -12.79 12.83
N TYR A 186 -6.82 -11.94 13.69
CA TYR A 186 -7.24 -11.82 15.08
C TYR A 186 -8.23 -10.66 15.30
N THR A 187 -8.40 -9.78 14.33
CA THR A 187 -9.34 -8.65 14.35
C THR A 187 -10.52 -8.84 13.40
N CYS A 188 -10.47 -9.86 12.55
CA CYS A 188 -11.52 -10.22 11.62
C CYS A 188 -11.94 -11.69 11.84
N SER A 189 -13.23 -11.92 11.88
CA SER A 189 -13.79 -13.28 11.91
C SER A 189 -13.53 -14.00 10.58
N PRO A 190 -13.45 -15.33 10.55
CA PRO A 190 -13.35 -16.12 9.33
C PRO A 190 -14.43 -15.79 8.30
N GLU A 191 -15.65 -15.49 8.75
CA GLU A 191 -16.76 -15.09 7.90
C GLU A 191 -16.49 -13.73 7.22
N ARG A 192 -15.98 -12.76 7.97
CA ARG A 192 -15.63 -11.44 7.43
C ARG A 192 -14.45 -11.54 6.46
N LEU A 193 -13.44 -12.37 6.77
CA LEU A 193 -12.32 -12.64 5.85
C LEU A 193 -12.81 -13.21 4.52
N LYS A 194 -13.71 -14.21 4.52
CA LYS A 194 -14.28 -14.78 3.32
C LYS A 194 -15.04 -13.74 2.49
N ARG A 195 -15.89 -12.93 3.14
CA ARG A 195 -16.66 -11.88 2.45
C ARG A 195 -15.75 -10.81 1.84
N ALA A 196 -14.70 -10.40 2.58
CA ALA A 196 -13.70 -9.47 2.07
C ALA A 196 -12.91 -10.08 0.90
N TYR A 197 -12.54 -11.35 1.01
CA TYR A 197 -11.82 -12.03 -0.06
C TYR A 197 -12.68 -12.18 -1.33
N SER A 198 -13.94 -12.58 -1.20
CA SER A 198 -14.87 -12.64 -2.35
C SER A 198 -15.03 -11.27 -3.02
N LEU A 199 -15.05 -10.17 -2.24
CA LEU A 199 -15.09 -8.83 -2.83
C LEU A 199 -13.82 -8.53 -3.65
N ALA A 200 -12.65 -8.96 -3.18
CA ALA A 200 -11.41 -8.81 -3.92
C ALA A 200 -11.39 -9.66 -5.21
N GLU A 201 -11.94 -10.88 -5.16
CA GLU A 201 -12.08 -11.75 -6.34
C GLU A 201 -13.06 -11.15 -7.37
N ASP A 202 -14.22 -10.69 -6.94
CA ASP A 202 -15.27 -10.12 -7.82
C ASP A 202 -14.77 -8.92 -8.63
N HIS A 203 -13.78 -8.17 -8.10
CA HIS A 203 -13.23 -6.96 -8.71
C HIS A 203 -11.80 -7.12 -9.23
N ASP A 204 -11.22 -8.32 -9.16
CA ASP A 204 -9.81 -8.62 -9.53
C ASP A 204 -8.78 -7.71 -8.82
N LEU A 205 -8.95 -7.52 -7.52
CA LEU A 205 -8.15 -6.64 -6.69
C LEU A 205 -7.18 -7.41 -5.78
N VAL A 206 -6.16 -6.72 -5.32
CA VAL A 206 -5.26 -7.19 -4.26
C VAL A 206 -6.03 -7.25 -2.93
N PHE A 207 -5.85 -8.36 -2.23
CA PHE A 207 -6.32 -8.58 -0.86
C PHE A 207 -5.13 -8.40 0.09
N GLN A 208 -5.10 -7.31 0.84
CA GLN A 208 -4.04 -6.98 1.79
C GLN A 208 -4.42 -7.46 3.20
N ILE A 209 -3.46 -7.93 3.98
CA ILE A 209 -3.70 -8.35 5.36
C ILE A 209 -2.40 -8.36 6.17
N HIS A 210 -2.46 -8.00 7.46
CA HIS A 210 -1.38 -8.31 8.41
C HIS A 210 -1.46 -9.79 8.78
N LEU A 211 -0.35 -10.49 8.68
CA LEU A 211 -0.31 -11.93 8.89
C LEU A 211 0.97 -12.36 9.61
N SER A 212 0.81 -13.09 10.72
CA SER A 212 1.93 -13.63 11.49
C SER A 212 2.96 -12.57 11.89
N GLU A 213 2.49 -11.41 12.34
CA GLU A 213 3.34 -10.30 12.75
C GLU A 213 4.02 -10.54 14.08
N THR A 214 3.30 -11.09 15.06
CA THR A 214 3.81 -11.32 16.42
C THR A 214 3.47 -12.70 16.95
N ALA A 215 4.29 -13.21 17.89
CA ALA A 215 3.99 -14.44 18.61
C ALA A 215 2.64 -14.36 19.35
N SER A 216 2.26 -13.19 19.87
CA SER A 216 0.96 -12.98 20.51
C SER A 216 -0.22 -13.21 19.57
N GLU A 217 -0.13 -12.77 18.32
CA GLU A 217 -1.14 -13.06 17.29
C GLU A 217 -1.24 -14.58 17.06
N VAL A 218 -0.09 -15.23 16.86
CA VAL A 218 -0.04 -16.68 16.63
C VAL A 218 -0.67 -17.45 17.78
N ASP A 219 -0.37 -17.08 19.03
CA ASP A 219 -0.93 -17.72 20.23
C ASP A 219 -2.45 -17.50 20.35
N GLN A 220 -2.94 -16.28 20.06
CA GLN A 220 -4.37 -15.99 20.06
C GLN A 220 -5.12 -16.82 19.02
N VAL A 221 -4.61 -16.87 17.78
CA VAL A 221 -5.22 -17.63 16.69
C VAL A 221 -5.19 -19.13 16.98
N LYS A 222 -4.05 -19.66 17.44
CA LYS A 222 -3.93 -21.07 17.86
C LYS A 222 -4.87 -21.42 19.03
N SER A 223 -4.99 -20.54 20.01
CA SER A 223 -5.91 -20.74 21.14
C SER A 223 -7.35 -20.85 20.68
N LYS A 224 -7.79 -19.92 19.80
CA LYS A 224 -9.17 -19.81 19.35
C LYS A 224 -9.54 -20.83 18.28
N TYR A 225 -8.69 -21.01 17.27
CA TYR A 225 -9.01 -21.79 16.07
C TYR A 225 -8.25 -23.11 15.95
N LYS A 226 -7.27 -23.38 16.84
CA LYS A 226 -6.40 -24.56 16.82
C LYS A 226 -5.53 -24.66 15.54
N MET A 227 -5.29 -23.54 14.90
CA MET A 227 -4.53 -23.40 13.65
C MET A 227 -3.53 -22.25 13.77
N SER A 228 -2.49 -22.24 12.93
CA SER A 228 -1.67 -21.03 12.75
C SER A 228 -2.43 -19.96 11.97
N PRO A 229 -2.03 -18.69 12.01
CA PRO A 229 -2.61 -17.63 11.18
C PRO A 229 -2.67 -18.00 9.69
N VAL A 230 -1.58 -18.51 9.13
CA VAL A 230 -1.49 -18.95 7.74
C VAL A 230 -2.45 -20.11 7.45
N ALA A 231 -2.48 -21.12 8.34
CA ALA A 231 -3.40 -22.27 8.18
C ALA A 231 -4.87 -21.84 8.28
N LEU A 232 -5.19 -20.84 9.10
CA LEU A 232 -6.53 -20.26 9.14
C LEU A 232 -6.89 -19.59 7.83
N MET A 233 -5.99 -18.77 7.28
CA MET A 233 -6.18 -18.11 5.97
C MET A 233 -6.40 -19.12 4.85
N ASP A 234 -5.60 -20.19 4.83
CA ASP A 234 -5.76 -21.29 3.86
C ASP A 234 -7.11 -21.98 4.02
N SER A 235 -7.49 -22.32 5.26
CA SER A 235 -8.77 -23.02 5.56
C SER A 235 -10.01 -22.24 5.16
N VAL A 236 -9.91 -20.90 5.12
CA VAL A 236 -11.00 -20.02 4.69
C VAL A 236 -10.91 -19.64 3.22
N GLY A 237 -9.89 -20.13 2.50
CA GLY A 237 -9.71 -19.89 1.07
C GLY A 237 -9.21 -18.48 0.73
N CYS A 238 -8.51 -17.81 1.65
CA CYS A 238 -8.03 -16.44 1.46
C CYS A 238 -6.53 -16.35 1.14
N LEU A 239 -5.90 -17.46 0.70
CA LEU A 239 -4.51 -17.48 0.22
C LEU A 239 -4.48 -17.77 -1.28
N SER A 240 -4.00 -16.80 -2.04
CA SER A 240 -3.77 -16.93 -3.48
C SER A 240 -2.72 -15.92 -3.95
N GLU A 241 -2.47 -15.87 -5.25
CA GLU A 241 -1.59 -14.89 -5.89
C GLU A 241 -2.03 -13.43 -5.73
N ARG A 242 -3.32 -13.19 -5.37
CA ARG A 242 -3.82 -11.85 -5.05
C ARG A 242 -3.61 -11.42 -3.60
N THR A 243 -3.14 -12.33 -2.73
CA THR A 243 -2.96 -12.04 -1.31
C THR A 243 -1.61 -11.38 -1.05
N LEU A 244 -1.64 -10.14 -0.57
CA LEU A 244 -0.48 -9.41 -0.07
C LEU A 244 -0.45 -9.49 1.46
N ALA A 245 0.36 -10.41 1.98
CA ALA A 245 0.54 -10.59 3.41
C ALA A 245 1.68 -9.71 3.93
N ALA A 246 1.34 -8.75 4.79
CA ALA A 246 2.33 -7.92 5.47
C ALA A 246 2.93 -8.67 6.66
N HIS A 247 4.19 -8.39 6.97
CA HIS A 247 5.00 -8.93 8.07
C HIS A 247 5.50 -10.37 7.84
N CYS A 248 4.71 -11.40 8.08
CA CYS A 248 5.11 -12.81 7.97
C CYS A 248 6.39 -13.14 8.75
N VAL A 249 6.49 -12.66 10.01
CA VAL A 249 7.71 -12.71 10.83
C VAL A 249 7.78 -13.98 11.67
N VAL A 250 6.62 -14.55 12.11
CA VAL A 250 6.54 -15.67 13.04
C VAL A 250 5.64 -16.79 12.55
#